data_8040acec64dc864f52f383591c037fae
#
_entry.id   8040acec64dc864f52f383591c037fae
#
_cell.length_a   1.000
_cell.length_b   1.000
_cell.length_c   1.000
_cell.angle_alpha   90.00
_cell.angle_beta   90.00
_cell.angle_gamma   90.00
#
_symmetry.space_group_name_H-M   'P 1'
#
loop_
_entity.id
_entity.type
_entity.pdbx_description
1 polymer ?
#
loop_
_entity_poly.entity_id
_entity_poly.type
_entity_poly.pdbx_seq_one_letter_code
_entity_poly.pdbx_strand_id
1 'polypeptide(L)'
;MSTTTRRTLACSVLIFAGVLAIPAKKMTKQFLNLDGHKPPGYTHVVTSPPGKMIFISGRGGAGADGKLPADFGAQAKNTFEDLKRCLAMAGAGFKDVVKINYFVTDLSKTGELRQIRAQYLDMEHPPAATLVQAGLAGGSLVEIEAIAIVAD
;
A
#
# COMPACT_ATOMS: atom_id res chain seq x y z
N MET A 1 -83.86 7.22 -30.80
CA MET A 1 -82.62 6.37 -30.95
C MET A 1 -81.53 7.04 -30.13
N SER A 2 -81.22 6.48 -28.95
CA SER A 2 -80.23 7.05 -28.02
C SER A 2 -79.01 6.14 -28.02
N THR A 3 -77.90 6.68 -28.44
CA THR A 3 -76.56 5.98 -28.48
C THR A 3 -75.81 6.29 -27.19
N THR A 4 -75.74 5.29 -26.32
CA THR A 4 -74.98 5.39 -25.05
C THR A 4 -73.49 5.02 -25.32
N THR A 5 -72.62 6.00 -25.23
CA THR A 5 -71.16 5.83 -25.38
C THR A 5 -70.60 5.38 -24.01
N ARG A 6 -70.10 4.15 -23.95
CA ARG A 6 -69.35 3.63 -22.78
C ARG A 6 -67.91 4.11 -22.85
N ARG A 7 -67.51 4.93 -21.87
CA ARG A 7 -66.09 5.29 -21.62
C ARG A 7 -65.42 4.20 -20.79
N THR A 8 -64.50 3.51 -21.37
CA THR A 8 -63.61 2.57 -20.65
C THR A 8 -62.46 3.37 -20.00
N LEU A 9 -62.43 3.39 -18.67
CA LEU A 9 -61.33 3.95 -17.87
C LEU A 9 -60.21 2.85 -17.84
N ALA A 10 -59.10 3.11 -18.51
CA ALA A 10 -57.93 2.29 -18.38
C ALA A 10 -57.12 2.77 -17.15
N CYS A 11 -57.11 1.94 -16.09
CA CYS A 11 -56.33 2.20 -14.87
C CYS A 11 -54.90 1.66 -15.10
N SER A 12 -53.94 2.52 -15.42
CA SER A 12 -52.53 2.16 -15.55
C SER A 12 -51.90 2.05 -14.16
N VAL A 13 -51.64 0.82 -13.74
CA VAL A 13 -50.87 0.54 -12.50
C VAL A 13 -49.39 0.68 -12.83
N LEU A 14 -48.76 1.77 -12.40
CA LEU A 14 -47.32 1.95 -12.42
C LEU A 14 -46.70 1.14 -11.26
N ILE A 15 -46.10 -0.02 -11.59
CA ILE A 15 -45.31 -0.79 -10.64
C ILE A 15 -43.93 -0.13 -10.54
N PHE A 16 -43.72 0.64 -9.49
CA PHE A 16 -42.38 1.10 -9.13
C PHE A 16 -41.58 -0.09 -8.53
N ALA A 17 -40.78 -0.73 -9.34
CA ALA A 17 -39.80 -1.69 -8.85
C ALA A 17 -38.68 -0.90 -8.14
N GLY A 18 -38.79 -0.75 -6.82
CA GLY A 18 -37.73 -0.20 -6.00
C GLY A 18 -36.53 -1.14 -6.04
N VAL A 19 -35.49 -0.78 -6.76
CA VAL A 19 -34.18 -1.44 -6.67
C VAL A 19 -33.62 -1.13 -5.29
N LEU A 20 -33.70 -2.09 -4.37
CA LEU A 20 -32.98 -2.03 -3.11
C LEU A 20 -31.48 -2.08 -3.43
N ALA A 21 -30.81 -0.92 -3.37
CA ALA A 21 -29.36 -0.86 -3.46
C ALA A 21 -28.78 -1.54 -2.22
N ILE A 22 -28.23 -2.74 -2.40
CA ILE A 22 -27.45 -3.40 -1.35
C ILE A 22 -26.21 -2.53 -1.14
N PRO A 23 -25.97 -2.01 0.09
CA PRO A 23 -24.77 -1.21 0.33
C PRO A 23 -23.54 -2.05 0.04
N ALA A 24 -22.73 -1.62 -0.92
CA ALA A 24 -21.45 -2.26 -1.21
C ALA A 24 -20.59 -2.27 0.07
N LYS A 25 -20.19 -3.45 0.52
CA LYS A 25 -19.30 -3.59 1.68
C LYS A 25 -18.01 -2.80 1.36
N LYS A 26 -17.72 -1.77 2.15
CA LYS A 26 -16.48 -0.98 1.99
C LYS A 26 -15.30 -1.94 2.10
N MET A 27 -14.58 -2.14 0.99
CA MET A 27 -13.38 -2.94 0.99
C MET A 27 -12.29 -2.20 1.77
N THR A 28 -11.64 -2.89 2.68
CA THR A 28 -10.52 -2.36 3.47
C THR A 28 -9.26 -3.17 3.18
N LYS A 29 -8.11 -2.55 3.37
CA LYS A 29 -6.84 -3.27 3.34
C LYS A 29 -6.87 -4.39 4.39
N GLN A 30 -6.42 -5.59 4.02
CA GLN A 30 -6.34 -6.74 4.90
C GLN A 30 -4.89 -7.22 5.03
N PHE A 31 -4.55 -7.69 6.21
CA PHE A 31 -3.23 -8.22 6.56
C PHE A 31 -3.41 -9.67 7.01
N LEU A 32 -3.06 -10.60 6.12
CA LEU A 32 -3.35 -12.01 6.28
C LEU A 32 -2.04 -12.77 6.55
N ASN A 33 -2.06 -13.61 7.57
CA ASN A 33 -0.92 -14.43 7.95
C ASN A 33 -1.30 -15.91 8.00
N LEU A 34 -0.37 -16.76 7.57
CA LEU A 34 -0.54 -18.22 7.62
C LEU A 34 -0.74 -18.65 9.08
N ASP A 35 -1.66 -19.56 9.29
CA ASP A 35 -1.99 -20.15 10.62
C ASP A 35 -2.26 -19.13 11.72
N GLY A 36 -2.67 -17.91 11.34
CA GLY A 36 -2.90 -16.80 12.27
C GLY A 36 -1.63 -16.25 12.94
N HIS A 37 -0.46 -16.78 12.58
CA HIS A 37 0.82 -16.35 13.15
C HIS A 37 1.34 -15.08 12.46
N LYS A 38 1.48 -13.99 13.24
CA LYS A 38 2.04 -12.72 12.77
C LYS A 38 3.57 -12.77 12.89
N PRO A 39 4.29 -12.80 11.76
CA PRO A 39 5.75 -12.77 11.80
C PRO A 39 6.26 -11.37 12.19
N PRO A 40 7.45 -11.26 12.79
CA PRO A 40 8.00 -9.98 13.19
C PRO A 40 8.37 -9.12 11.99
N GLY A 41 7.61 -8.03 11.78
CA GLY A 41 7.94 -6.95 10.85
C GLY A 41 7.61 -7.16 9.39
N TYR A 42 6.73 -8.11 9.05
CA TYR A 42 6.11 -8.23 7.74
C TYR A 42 4.77 -8.96 7.84
N THR A 43 3.97 -8.88 6.79
CA THR A 43 2.74 -9.64 6.64
C THR A 43 2.91 -10.62 5.47
N HIS A 44 2.38 -11.84 5.59
CA HIS A 44 2.49 -12.83 4.52
C HIS A 44 1.75 -12.38 3.26
N VAL A 45 0.53 -11.89 3.40
CA VAL A 45 -0.30 -11.42 2.29
C VAL A 45 -1.00 -10.12 2.68
N VAL A 46 -0.84 -9.10 1.87
CA VAL A 46 -1.60 -7.84 2.01
C VAL A 46 -2.53 -7.72 0.82
N THR A 47 -3.82 -7.52 1.07
CA THR A 47 -4.78 -7.14 0.04
C THR A 47 -5.15 -5.68 0.18
N SER A 48 -5.53 -5.04 -0.92
CA SER A 48 -5.98 -3.65 -0.92
C SER A 48 -7.26 -3.52 -1.75
N PRO A 49 -8.16 -2.60 -1.41
CA PRO A 49 -9.19 -2.16 -2.33
C PRO A 49 -8.58 -1.68 -3.65
N PRO A 50 -9.37 -1.58 -4.73
CA PRO A 50 -8.97 -0.85 -5.93
C PRO A 50 -8.52 0.56 -5.58
N GLY A 51 -7.60 1.10 -6.36
CA GLY A 51 -7.10 2.45 -6.15
C GLY A 51 -5.89 2.76 -7.04
N LYS A 52 -5.35 3.96 -6.88
CA LYS A 52 -4.15 4.38 -7.59
C LYS A 52 -2.93 3.58 -7.12
N MET A 53 -2.36 2.78 -8.01
CA MET A 53 -1.11 2.06 -7.77
C MET A 53 0.09 2.99 -7.97
N ILE A 54 1.06 2.89 -7.06
CA ILE A 54 2.28 3.70 -7.06
C ILE A 54 3.46 2.74 -6.96
N PHE A 55 4.35 2.81 -7.93
CA PHE A 55 5.58 2.03 -8.00
C PHE A 55 6.75 2.95 -7.69
N ILE A 56 7.54 2.64 -6.68
CA ILE A 56 8.72 3.42 -6.30
C ILE A 56 9.95 2.58 -6.58
N SER A 57 10.80 3.10 -7.46
CA SER A 57 12.08 2.50 -7.80
C SER A 57 13.01 2.42 -6.59
N GLY A 58 14.01 1.54 -6.64
CA GLY A 58 15.03 1.43 -5.62
C GLY A 58 15.62 2.79 -5.22
N ARG A 59 15.60 3.05 -3.91
CA ARG A 59 16.18 4.24 -3.29
C ARG A 59 17.39 3.82 -2.48
N GLY A 60 18.54 4.39 -2.82
CA GLY A 60 19.80 4.14 -2.11
C GLY A 60 20.00 5.08 -0.92
N GLY A 61 21.13 4.91 -0.23
CA GLY A 61 21.44 5.58 1.04
C GLY A 61 21.97 7.02 0.96
N ALA A 62 21.98 7.68 -0.22
CA ALA A 62 22.43 9.05 -0.31
C ALA A 62 21.51 10.01 0.42
N GLY A 63 22.07 11.01 1.10
CA GLY A 63 21.33 12.09 1.73
C GLY A 63 20.76 13.09 0.71
N ALA A 64 19.95 14.03 1.20
CA ALA A 64 19.37 15.10 0.37
C ALA A 64 20.42 16.00 -0.29
N ASP A 65 21.64 16.03 0.25
CA ASP A 65 22.81 16.75 -0.28
C ASP A 65 23.57 15.90 -1.34
N GLY A 66 23.07 14.72 -1.68
CA GLY A 66 23.68 13.79 -2.62
C GLY A 66 24.87 13.01 -2.06
N LYS A 67 25.26 13.23 -0.81
CA LYS A 67 26.38 12.51 -0.18
C LYS A 67 25.94 11.15 0.33
N LEU A 68 26.82 10.16 0.15
CA LEU A 68 26.62 8.80 0.63
C LEU A 68 27.42 8.60 1.94
N PRO A 69 26.75 8.47 3.10
CA PRO A 69 27.45 8.17 4.34
C PRO A 69 28.12 6.80 4.28
N ALA A 70 29.23 6.63 5.02
CA ALA A 70 29.88 5.32 5.16
C ALA A 70 29.11 4.40 6.13
N ASP A 71 28.29 4.95 7.00
CA ASP A 71 27.54 4.21 8.03
C ASP A 71 26.23 3.65 7.50
N PHE A 72 25.97 2.35 7.76
CA PHE A 72 24.76 1.66 7.31
C PHE A 72 23.49 2.30 7.88
N GLY A 73 23.47 2.62 9.17
CA GLY A 73 22.29 3.20 9.82
C GLY A 73 21.94 4.57 9.25
N ALA A 74 22.96 5.40 8.95
CA ALA A 74 22.76 6.68 8.29
C ALA A 74 22.21 6.49 6.87
N GLN A 75 22.76 5.55 6.10
CA GLN A 75 22.23 5.24 4.77
C GLN A 75 20.78 4.74 4.84
N ALA A 76 20.47 3.82 5.77
CA ALA A 76 19.11 3.29 5.93
C ALA A 76 18.09 4.40 6.26
N LYS A 77 18.43 5.31 7.16
CA LYS A 77 17.58 6.48 7.46
C LYS A 77 17.36 7.36 6.24
N ASN A 78 18.43 7.70 5.52
CA ASN A 78 18.32 8.49 4.29
C ASN A 78 17.42 7.81 3.25
N THR A 79 17.55 6.49 3.09
CA THR A 79 16.71 5.70 2.20
C THR A 79 15.23 5.79 2.56
N PHE A 80 14.88 5.68 3.86
CA PHE A 80 13.48 5.83 4.30
C PHE A 80 12.96 7.27 4.14
N GLU A 81 13.78 8.28 4.41
CA GLU A 81 13.39 9.68 4.18
C GLU A 81 13.17 9.97 2.69
N ASP A 82 13.99 9.39 1.82
CA ASP A 82 13.81 9.53 0.38
C ASP A 82 12.56 8.80 -0.11
N LEU A 83 12.31 7.58 0.39
CA LEU A 83 11.09 6.84 0.11
C LEU A 83 9.83 7.62 0.57
N LYS A 84 9.89 8.25 1.74
CA LYS A 84 8.84 9.12 2.26
C LYS A 84 8.54 10.29 1.31
N ARG A 85 9.58 10.93 0.78
CA ARG A 85 9.43 12.01 -0.22
C ARG A 85 8.78 11.50 -1.51
N CYS A 86 9.23 10.34 -2.01
CA CYS A 86 8.65 9.73 -3.21
C CYS A 86 7.17 9.40 -3.03
N LEU A 87 6.78 8.83 -1.88
CA LEU A 87 5.38 8.57 -1.55
C LEU A 87 4.56 9.87 -1.53
N ALA A 88 5.07 10.90 -0.88
CA ALA A 88 4.40 12.20 -0.78
C ALA A 88 4.19 12.87 -2.16
N MET A 89 5.16 12.77 -3.09
CA MET A 89 5.02 13.26 -4.47
C MET A 89 3.83 12.62 -5.20
N ALA A 90 3.51 11.37 -4.85
CA ALA A 90 2.38 10.64 -5.42
C ALA A 90 1.07 10.80 -4.62
N GLY A 91 1.07 11.59 -3.55
CA GLY A 91 -0.09 11.77 -2.66
C GLY A 91 -0.32 10.58 -1.73
N ALA A 92 0.74 9.82 -1.40
CA ALA A 92 0.71 8.63 -0.54
C ALA A 92 1.59 8.81 0.70
N GLY A 93 1.51 7.83 1.59
CA GLY A 93 2.40 7.70 2.75
C GLY A 93 2.72 6.24 3.04
N PHE A 94 3.52 5.98 4.06
CA PHE A 94 3.87 4.61 4.45
C PHE A 94 2.66 3.73 4.77
N LYS A 95 1.56 4.30 5.25
CA LYS A 95 0.30 3.58 5.48
C LYS A 95 -0.31 2.96 4.21
N ASP A 96 0.05 3.49 3.05
CA ASP A 96 -0.47 3.04 1.75
C ASP A 96 0.42 1.97 1.11
N VAL A 97 1.62 1.74 1.66
CA VAL A 97 2.54 0.70 1.17
C VAL A 97 1.94 -0.69 1.42
N VAL A 98 1.91 -1.50 0.36
CA VAL A 98 1.40 -2.89 0.41
C VAL A 98 2.53 -3.90 0.24
N LYS A 99 3.60 -3.53 -0.46
CA LYS A 99 4.80 -4.35 -0.66
C LYS A 99 6.05 -3.48 -0.51
N ILE A 100 7.07 -4.04 0.13
CA ILE A 100 8.38 -3.41 0.27
C ILE A 100 9.47 -4.47 0.11
N ASN A 101 10.51 -4.16 -0.64
CA ASN A 101 11.68 -5.01 -0.80
C ASN A 101 12.92 -4.28 -0.27
N TYR A 102 13.72 -5.00 0.48
CA TYR A 102 14.97 -4.54 1.07
C TYR A 102 16.13 -5.30 0.44
N PHE A 103 17.06 -4.58 -0.11
CA PHE A 103 18.33 -5.08 -0.61
C PHE A 103 19.43 -4.54 0.30
N VAL A 104 20.26 -5.42 0.85
CA VAL A 104 21.37 -5.04 1.75
C VAL A 104 22.65 -5.72 1.30
N THR A 105 23.78 -5.06 1.51
CA THR A 105 25.08 -5.66 1.18
C THR A 105 25.58 -6.62 2.24
N ASP A 106 25.01 -6.55 3.46
CA ASP A 106 25.40 -7.36 4.61
C ASP A 106 24.19 -7.73 5.48
N LEU A 107 23.87 -9.02 5.58
CA LEU A 107 22.75 -9.52 6.39
C LEU A 107 22.97 -9.33 7.90
N SER A 108 24.22 -9.17 8.38
CA SER A 108 24.46 -8.87 9.79
C SER A 108 23.83 -7.55 10.24
N LYS A 109 23.54 -6.65 9.30
CA LYS A 109 22.86 -5.36 9.50
C LYS A 109 21.33 -5.43 9.58
N THR A 110 20.75 -6.63 9.45
CA THR A 110 19.27 -6.80 9.48
C THR A 110 18.66 -6.32 10.80
N GLY A 111 19.35 -6.52 11.93
CA GLY A 111 18.88 -6.04 13.24
C GLY A 111 18.76 -4.53 13.29
N GLU A 112 19.76 -3.82 12.82
CA GLU A 112 19.80 -2.36 12.73
C GLU A 112 18.73 -1.82 11.77
N LEU A 113 18.59 -2.45 10.58
CA LEU A 113 17.54 -2.09 9.63
C LEU A 113 16.13 -2.24 10.24
N ARG A 114 15.88 -3.29 11.02
CA ARG A 114 14.60 -3.52 11.71
C ARG A 114 14.26 -2.40 12.70
N GLN A 115 15.24 -1.91 13.45
CA GLN A 115 15.05 -0.80 14.39
C GLN A 115 14.74 0.50 13.65
N ILE A 116 15.40 0.76 12.53
CA ILE A 116 15.18 1.97 11.74
C ILE A 116 13.82 1.93 11.07
N ARG A 117 13.45 0.85 10.38
CA ARG A 117 12.15 0.74 9.71
C ARG A 117 10.95 0.89 10.64
N ALA A 118 11.08 0.46 11.91
CA ALA A 118 10.03 0.60 12.91
C ALA A 118 9.67 2.06 13.24
N GLN A 119 10.53 3.02 12.84
CA GLN A 119 10.27 4.45 12.97
C GLN A 119 9.38 4.99 11.85
N TYR A 120 9.20 4.25 10.76
CA TYR A 120 8.48 4.66 9.54
C TYR A 120 7.24 3.84 9.25
N LEU A 121 7.26 2.55 9.55
CA LEU A 121 6.18 1.62 9.24
C LEU A 121 5.31 1.32 10.46
N ASP A 122 4.01 1.14 10.23
CA ASP A 122 3.12 0.56 11.24
C ASP A 122 3.49 -0.91 11.46
N MET A 123 4.09 -1.21 12.61
CA MET A 123 4.53 -2.57 12.95
C MET A 123 3.39 -3.47 13.39
N GLU A 124 2.18 -2.93 13.63
CA GLU A 124 0.98 -3.73 13.83
C GLU A 124 0.42 -4.25 12.50
N HIS A 125 0.55 -3.45 11.44
CA HIS A 125 0.06 -3.77 10.10
C HIS A 125 1.16 -3.54 9.04
N PRO A 126 2.29 -4.25 9.15
CA PRO A 126 3.41 -4.03 8.22
C PRO A 126 3.06 -4.54 6.81
N PRO A 127 3.66 -3.97 5.77
CA PRO A 127 3.48 -4.45 4.40
C PRO A 127 4.03 -5.87 4.22
N ALA A 128 3.63 -6.52 3.12
CA ALA A 128 4.33 -7.71 2.67
C ALA A 128 5.78 -7.34 2.32
N ALA A 129 6.76 -8.10 2.82
CA ALA A 129 8.16 -7.74 2.67
C ALA A 129 9.04 -8.89 2.19
N THR A 130 10.12 -8.53 1.52
CA THR A 130 11.22 -9.45 1.18
C THR A 130 12.54 -8.73 1.51
N LEU A 131 13.50 -9.45 2.08
CA LEU A 131 14.84 -8.95 2.33
C LEU A 131 15.85 -9.93 1.74
N VAL A 132 16.78 -9.40 0.95
CA VAL A 132 17.86 -10.18 0.33
C VAL A 132 19.19 -9.46 0.46
N GLN A 133 20.25 -10.23 0.47
CA GLN A 133 21.61 -9.71 0.29
C GLN A 133 21.92 -9.59 -1.19
N ALA A 134 22.42 -8.44 -1.61
CA ALA A 134 22.77 -8.17 -3.01
C ALA A 134 23.96 -7.21 -3.12
N GLY A 135 24.65 -7.26 -4.26
CA GLY A 135 25.55 -6.18 -4.64
C GLY A 135 24.76 -4.96 -5.08
N LEU A 136 25.08 -3.79 -4.55
CA LEU A 136 24.39 -2.54 -4.85
C LEU A 136 25.32 -1.56 -5.58
N ALA A 137 24.73 -0.77 -6.48
CA ALA A 137 25.46 0.23 -7.25
C ALA A 137 25.84 1.45 -6.40
N GLY A 138 26.86 2.20 -6.84
CA GLY A 138 27.20 3.50 -6.31
C GLY A 138 27.68 3.53 -4.85
N GLY A 139 28.07 2.37 -4.28
CA GLY A 139 28.53 2.29 -2.87
C GLY A 139 27.39 2.25 -1.85
N SER A 140 26.13 2.13 -2.27
CA SER A 140 25.00 1.93 -1.36
C SER A 140 25.17 0.64 -0.55
N LEU A 141 24.87 0.69 0.74
CA LEU A 141 24.84 -0.46 1.65
C LEU A 141 23.41 -1.02 1.81
N VAL A 142 22.43 -0.23 1.44
CA VAL A 142 21.00 -0.56 1.47
C VAL A 142 20.28 0.11 0.32
N GLU A 143 19.32 -0.60 -0.26
CA GLU A 143 18.38 -0.08 -1.25
C GLU A 143 16.98 -0.59 -0.92
N ILE A 144 15.97 0.24 -1.10
CA ILE A 144 14.59 -0.10 -0.80
C ILE A 144 13.70 0.35 -1.95
N GLU A 145 12.85 -0.57 -2.43
CA GLU A 145 11.76 -0.29 -3.36
C GLU A 145 10.41 -0.60 -2.74
N ALA A 146 9.35 0.03 -3.22
CA ALA A 146 8.02 -0.17 -2.66
C ALA A 146 6.90 -0.07 -3.69
N ILE A 147 5.79 -0.75 -3.39
CA ILE A 147 4.51 -0.59 -4.07
C ILE A 147 3.51 -0.10 -3.04
N ALA A 148 2.81 0.99 -3.37
CA ALA A 148 1.73 1.53 -2.55
C ALA A 148 0.42 1.59 -3.33
N ILE A 149 -0.72 1.55 -2.62
CA ILE A 149 -2.06 1.71 -3.20
C ILE A 149 -2.82 2.72 -2.36
N VAL A 150 -3.19 3.84 -2.98
CA VAL A 150 -4.10 4.83 -2.39
C VAL A 150 -5.51 4.45 -2.84
N ALA A 151 -6.33 4.02 -1.89
CA ALA A 151 -7.73 3.66 -2.17
C ALA A 151 -8.53 4.90 -2.59
N ASP A 152 -9.48 4.70 -3.51
CA ASP A 152 -10.44 5.71 -3.97
C ASP A 152 -11.45 6.08 -2.86
#